data_69c8bb91b32e713926a58198a56d8f15
#
_entry.id   69c8bb91b32e713926a58198a56d8f15
#
_cell.length_a   1.000
_cell.length_b   1.000
_cell.length_c   1.000
_cell.angle_alpha   90.00
_cell.angle_beta   90.00
_cell.angle_gamma   90.00
#
_symmetry.space_group_name_H-M   'P 1'
#
loop_
_entity.id
_entity.type
_entity.pdbx_description
1 polymer ?
#
loop_
_entity_poly.entity_id
_entity_poly.type
_entity_poly.pdbx_seq_one_letter_code
_entity_poly.pdbx_strand_id
1 'polypeptide(L)'
;MKYKNLFFDLDDTIWAFSQNARDTFEEVYQKYSFDRYFDSFDHYYTLYQQRNTELWIEYGEGKITKDELNRQRFFYPLQAVGVEDEALAEQFSKDFFAIIPTKSTLMPHAKEVLEYLAPKYDLYILSN
;
A
#
# COMPACT_ATOMS: atom_id res chain seq x y z
N MET A 1 10.98 -33.53 13.32
CA MET A 1 11.02 -32.05 13.34
C MET A 1 10.29 -31.51 14.55
N LYS A 2 10.81 -30.46 15.12
CA LYS A 2 10.27 -29.87 16.34
C LYS A 2 8.94 -29.12 16.11
N TYR A 3 8.77 -28.51 14.95
CA TYR A 3 7.57 -27.74 14.59
C TYR A 3 6.93 -28.31 13.33
N LYS A 4 5.60 -28.39 13.29
CA LYS A 4 4.84 -28.86 12.14
C LYS A 4 4.21 -27.72 11.34
N ASN A 5 3.97 -26.57 11.99
CA ASN A 5 3.29 -25.42 11.39
C ASN A 5 4.23 -24.25 11.33
N LEU A 6 4.20 -23.54 10.19
CA LEU A 6 4.93 -22.29 10.00
C LEU A 6 3.96 -21.20 9.60
N PHE A 7 4.16 -20.02 10.16
CA PHE A 7 3.33 -18.85 9.90
C PHE A 7 4.18 -17.79 9.20
N PHE A 8 3.64 -17.21 8.13
CA PHE A 8 4.30 -16.15 7.38
C PHE A 8 3.44 -14.91 7.41
N ASP A 9 4.09 -13.74 7.60
CA ASP A 9 3.45 -12.46 7.39
C ASP A 9 3.27 -12.28 5.87
N LEU A 10 2.09 -11.82 5.45
CA LEU A 10 1.80 -11.66 4.01
C LEU A 10 2.51 -10.45 3.44
N ASP A 11 2.32 -9.28 4.08
CA ASP A 11 2.79 -8.01 3.53
C ASP A 11 4.31 -7.87 3.66
N ASP A 12 4.97 -7.64 2.52
CA ASP A 12 6.43 -7.47 2.38
C ASP A 12 7.27 -8.66 2.89
N THR A 13 6.65 -9.79 3.18
CA THR A 13 7.35 -11.06 3.44
C THR A 13 7.13 -12.03 2.29
N ILE A 14 5.89 -12.24 1.87
CA ILE A 14 5.53 -13.08 0.74
C ILE A 14 5.08 -12.22 -0.44
N TRP A 15 4.08 -11.36 -0.20
CA TRP A 15 3.52 -10.44 -1.18
C TRP A 15 4.23 -9.11 -1.07
N ALA A 16 4.78 -8.63 -2.18
CA ALA A 16 5.57 -7.39 -2.19
C ALA A 16 4.63 -6.18 -2.06
N PHE A 17 4.15 -5.91 -0.84
CA PHE A 17 3.16 -4.85 -0.59
C PHE A 17 3.67 -3.48 -1.05
N SER A 18 4.89 -3.12 -0.66
CA SER A 18 5.45 -1.80 -1.02
C SER A 18 5.56 -1.63 -2.52
N GLN A 19 6.01 -2.66 -3.24
CA GLN A 19 6.12 -2.61 -4.71
C GLN A 19 4.74 -2.58 -5.35
N ASN A 20 3.82 -3.43 -4.88
CA ASN A 20 2.46 -3.49 -5.43
C ASN A 20 1.69 -2.19 -5.15
N ALA A 21 1.90 -1.58 -3.99
CA ALA A 21 1.30 -0.29 -3.66
C ALA A 21 1.84 0.81 -4.59
N ARG A 22 3.17 0.87 -4.78
CA ARG A 22 3.77 1.86 -5.68
C ARG A 22 3.23 1.72 -7.10
N ASP A 23 3.19 0.49 -7.61
CA ASP A 23 2.67 0.21 -8.96
C ASP A 23 1.21 0.62 -9.09
N THR A 24 0.41 0.36 -8.07
CA THR A 24 -1.00 0.75 -8.04
C THR A 24 -1.15 2.27 -8.02
N PHE A 25 -0.38 2.97 -7.19
CA PHE A 25 -0.38 4.44 -7.16
C PHE A 25 -0.02 5.03 -8.52
N GLU A 26 0.99 4.47 -9.19
CA GLU A 26 1.41 4.96 -10.51
C GLU A 26 0.32 4.74 -11.55
N GLU A 27 -0.35 3.59 -11.52
CA GLU A 27 -1.44 3.28 -12.42
C GLU A 27 -2.61 4.26 -12.26
N VAL A 28 -3.02 4.54 -11.02
CA VAL A 28 -4.12 5.47 -10.76
C VAL A 28 -3.68 6.92 -11.01
N TYR A 29 -2.42 7.25 -10.71
CA TYR A 29 -1.84 8.55 -11.05
C TYR A 29 -1.98 8.84 -12.55
N GLN A 30 -1.66 7.87 -13.39
CA GLN A 30 -1.78 8.00 -14.84
C GLN A 30 -3.25 8.07 -15.28
N LYS A 31 -4.10 7.27 -14.67
CA LYS A 31 -5.54 7.25 -14.98
C LYS A 31 -6.19 8.61 -14.83
N TYR A 32 -5.82 9.34 -13.77
CA TYR A 32 -6.39 10.65 -13.50
C TYR A 32 -5.53 11.81 -14.02
N SER A 33 -4.48 11.51 -14.77
CA SER A 33 -3.58 12.51 -15.36
C SER A 33 -3.00 13.47 -14.31
N PHE A 34 -2.51 12.91 -13.21
CA PHE A 34 -1.93 13.70 -12.13
C PHE A 34 -0.64 14.42 -12.51
N ASP A 35 -0.04 14.08 -13.65
CA ASP A 35 1.10 14.79 -14.19
C ASP A 35 0.81 16.28 -14.44
N ARG A 36 -0.45 16.66 -14.57
CA ARG A 36 -0.87 18.07 -14.67
C ARG A 36 -0.77 18.82 -13.34
N TYR A 37 -0.69 18.11 -12.23
CA TYR A 37 -0.61 18.71 -10.88
C TYR A 37 0.77 18.56 -10.24
N PHE A 38 1.51 17.51 -10.58
CA PHE A 38 2.78 17.17 -9.95
C PHE A 38 3.88 17.16 -10.99
N ASP A 39 5.11 17.51 -10.58
CA ASP A 39 6.26 17.52 -11.48
C ASP A 39 6.60 16.12 -12.01
N SER A 40 6.37 15.10 -11.18
CA SER A 40 6.62 13.70 -11.51
C SER A 40 5.82 12.79 -10.58
N PHE A 41 5.74 11.51 -10.92
CA PHE A 41 5.16 10.52 -10.01
C PHE A 41 5.95 10.47 -8.70
N ASP A 42 7.28 10.55 -8.76
CA ASP A 42 8.11 10.53 -7.54
C ASP A 42 7.79 11.72 -6.62
N HIS A 43 7.52 12.89 -7.17
CA HIS A 43 7.09 14.06 -6.39
C HIS A 43 5.79 13.76 -5.64
N TYR A 44 4.79 13.24 -6.35
CA TYR A 44 3.51 12.85 -5.75
C TYR A 44 3.71 11.79 -4.66
N TYR A 45 4.47 10.75 -4.98
CA TYR A 45 4.62 9.60 -4.07
C TYR A 45 5.42 9.98 -2.82
N THR A 46 6.39 10.87 -2.94
CA THR A 46 7.14 11.38 -1.79
C THR A 46 6.22 12.13 -0.83
N LEU A 47 5.35 13.01 -1.35
CA LEU A 47 4.36 13.72 -0.53
C LEU A 47 3.43 12.74 0.18
N TYR A 48 2.95 11.74 -0.54
CA TYR A 48 2.09 10.71 0.02
C TYR A 48 2.80 9.96 1.15
N GLN A 49 4.01 9.47 0.91
CA GLN A 49 4.75 8.67 1.89
C GLN A 49 5.05 9.43 3.17
N GLN A 50 5.45 10.69 3.05
CA GLN A 50 5.74 11.53 4.21
C GLN A 50 4.52 11.67 5.12
N ARG A 51 3.39 12.03 4.54
CA ARG A 51 2.16 12.21 5.33
C ARG A 51 1.61 10.89 5.83
N ASN A 52 1.70 9.84 5.03
CA ASN A 52 1.24 8.51 5.43
C ASN A 52 1.97 8.01 6.68
N THR A 53 3.29 8.20 6.75
CA THR A 53 4.08 7.83 7.93
C THR A 53 3.59 8.57 9.18
N GLU A 54 3.37 9.88 9.08
CA GLU A 54 2.86 10.68 10.19
C GLU A 54 1.46 10.21 10.62
N LEU A 55 0.59 9.94 9.66
CA LEU A 55 -0.79 9.52 9.93
C LEU A 55 -0.85 8.16 10.65
N TRP A 56 0.00 7.23 10.28
CA TRP A 56 0.05 5.94 10.95
C TRP A 56 0.51 6.06 12.40
N ILE A 57 1.44 7.00 12.68
CA ILE A 57 1.87 7.29 14.05
C ILE A 57 0.70 7.88 14.84
N GLU A 58 0.00 8.86 14.29
CA GLU A 58 -1.17 9.49 14.93
C GLU A 58 -2.28 8.47 15.20
N TYR A 59 -2.52 7.57 14.25
CA TYR A 59 -3.50 6.50 14.42
C TYR A 59 -3.09 5.54 15.56
N GLY A 60 -1.81 5.16 15.59
CA GLY A 60 -1.28 4.30 16.66
C GLY A 60 -1.37 4.94 18.04
N GLU A 61 -1.33 6.26 18.11
CA GLU A 61 -1.47 7.01 19.36
C GLU A 61 -2.95 7.30 19.73
N GLY A 62 -3.88 6.85 18.90
CA GLY A 62 -5.31 7.07 19.13
C GLY A 62 -5.80 8.47 18.82
N LYS A 63 -5.02 9.30 18.12
CA LYS A 63 -5.36 10.70 17.82
C LYS A 63 -6.35 10.84 16.68
N ILE A 64 -6.36 9.87 15.75
CA ILE A 64 -7.25 9.89 14.59
C ILE A 64 -7.87 8.50 14.39
N THR A 65 -9.01 8.47 13.70
CA THR A 65 -9.67 7.22 13.32
C THR A 65 -9.06 6.65 12.04
N LYS A 66 -9.35 5.40 11.74
CA LYS A 66 -8.93 4.75 10.50
C LYS A 66 -9.52 5.47 9.28
N ASP A 67 -10.77 5.91 9.37
CA ASP A 67 -11.43 6.65 8.29
C ASP A 67 -10.71 7.98 8.02
N GLU A 68 -10.33 8.68 9.08
CA GLU A 68 -9.60 9.94 8.94
C GLU A 68 -8.21 9.73 8.36
N LEU A 69 -7.52 8.67 8.77
CA LEU A 69 -6.23 8.29 8.19
C LEU A 69 -6.37 8.07 6.67
N ASN A 70 -7.35 7.28 6.26
CA ASN A 70 -7.57 6.98 4.84
C ASN A 70 -7.96 8.23 4.05
N ARG A 71 -8.78 9.11 4.62
CA ARG A 71 -9.18 10.35 3.97
C ARG A 71 -7.97 11.26 3.75
N GLN A 72 -7.17 11.49 4.77
CA GLN A 72 -6.05 12.44 4.71
C GLN A 72 -4.92 11.95 3.83
N ARG A 73 -4.58 10.68 3.85
CA ARG A 73 -3.42 10.19 3.09
C ARG A 73 -3.60 10.33 1.58
N PHE A 74 -4.83 10.25 1.10
CA PHE A 74 -5.11 10.44 -0.34
C PHE A 74 -5.33 11.89 -0.72
N PHE A 75 -5.82 12.70 0.21
CA PHE A 75 -6.11 14.12 -0.06
C PHE A 75 -4.89 15.02 0.12
N TYR A 76 -4.03 14.71 1.06
CA TYR A 76 -2.89 15.57 1.39
C TYR A 76 -1.99 15.92 0.19
N PRO A 77 -1.60 14.96 -0.69
CA PRO A 77 -0.75 15.31 -1.82
C PRO A 77 -1.39 16.35 -2.73
N LEU A 78 -2.70 16.26 -2.96
CA LEU A 78 -3.43 17.25 -3.77
C LEU A 78 -3.46 18.62 -3.08
N GLN A 79 -3.74 18.64 -1.78
CA GLN A 79 -3.72 19.89 -1.01
C GLN A 79 -2.35 20.55 -1.04
N ALA A 80 -1.28 19.75 -0.98
CA ALA A 80 0.09 20.27 -0.97
C ALA A 80 0.44 21.04 -2.25
N VAL A 81 -0.22 20.72 -3.35
CA VAL A 81 -0.03 21.43 -4.63
C VAL A 81 -1.19 22.37 -4.98
N GLY A 82 -2.05 22.66 -4.00
CA GLY A 82 -3.12 23.65 -4.16
C GLY A 82 -4.39 23.12 -4.82
N VAL A 83 -4.56 21.79 -4.90
CA VAL A 83 -5.76 21.18 -5.50
C VAL A 83 -6.72 20.78 -4.38
N GLU A 84 -7.74 21.60 -4.14
CA GLU A 84 -8.73 21.42 -3.08
C GLU A 84 -9.93 20.60 -3.59
N ASP A 85 -9.66 19.43 -4.17
CA ASP A 85 -10.70 18.56 -4.72
C ASP A 85 -10.74 17.24 -3.96
N GLU A 86 -11.50 17.23 -2.87
CA GLU A 86 -11.64 16.03 -2.03
C GLU A 86 -12.35 14.90 -2.76
N ALA A 87 -13.30 15.22 -3.65
CA ALA A 87 -14.00 14.21 -4.43
C ALA A 87 -13.03 13.45 -5.36
N LEU A 88 -12.05 14.14 -5.92
CA LEU A 88 -11.01 13.51 -6.73
C LEU A 88 -10.15 12.57 -5.89
N ALA A 89 -9.78 12.99 -4.68
CA ALA A 89 -9.03 12.15 -3.75
C ALA A 89 -9.81 10.89 -3.38
N GLU A 90 -11.11 11.02 -3.17
CA GLU A 90 -11.98 9.89 -2.84
C GLU A 90 -12.08 8.92 -4.01
N GLN A 91 -12.22 9.40 -5.24
CA GLN A 91 -12.23 8.56 -6.43
C GLN A 91 -10.91 7.81 -6.59
N PHE A 92 -9.79 8.50 -6.40
CA PHE A 92 -8.47 7.90 -6.43
C PHE A 92 -8.35 6.77 -5.40
N SER A 93 -8.81 7.02 -4.18
CA SER A 93 -8.80 6.04 -3.09
C SER A 93 -9.60 4.80 -3.45
N LYS A 94 -10.80 4.97 -4.00
CA LYS A 94 -11.65 3.84 -4.42
C LYS A 94 -10.97 2.98 -5.47
N ASP A 95 -10.36 3.61 -6.45
CA ASP A 95 -9.65 2.88 -7.51
C ASP A 95 -8.42 2.17 -6.96
N PHE A 96 -7.68 2.82 -6.06
CA PHE A 96 -6.53 2.20 -5.42
C PHE A 96 -6.92 0.92 -4.69
N PHE A 97 -7.95 0.97 -3.85
CA PHE A 97 -8.39 -0.20 -3.09
C PHE A 97 -9.05 -1.28 -3.95
N ALA A 98 -9.55 -0.93 -5.13
CA ALA A 98 -10.07 -1.91 -6.09
C ALA A 98 -8.95 -2.63 -6.83
N ILE A 99 -7.83 -1.96 -7.09
CA ILE A 99 -6.75 -2.49 -7.92
C ILE A 99 -5.71 -3.26 -7.09
N ILE A 100 -5.34 -2.76 -5.91
CA ILE A 100 -4.22 -3.33 -5.16
C ILE A 100 -4.37 -4.83 -4.86
N PRO A 101 -5.56 -5.37 -4.52
CA PRO A 101 -5.68 -6.80 -4.29
C PRO A 101 -5.44 -7.65 -5.53
N THR A 102 -5.48 -7.06 -6.73
CA THR A 102 -5.26 -7.78 -7.99
C THR A 102 -3.78 -7.93 -8.33
N LYS A 103 -2.88 -7.22 -7.62
CA LYS A 103 -1.44 -7.28 -7.88
C LYS A 103 -0.86 -8.58 -7.34
N SER A 104 0.06 -9.16 -8.08
CA SER A 104 0.58 -10.51 -7.81
C SER A 104 2.10 -10.58 -7.62
N THR A 105 2.78 -9.44 -7.59
CA THR A 105 4.23 -9.43 -7.36
C THR A 105 4.56 -9.97 -5.99
N LEU A 106 5.45 -10.96 -5.92
CA LEU A 106 5.91 -11.56 -4.68
C LEU A 106 7.26 -10.98 -4.27
N MET A 107 7.57 -11.07 -2.99
CA MET A 107 8.91 -10.74 -2.51
C MET A 107 9.94 -11.66 -3.17
N PRO A 108 11.20 -11.18 -3.41
CA PRO A 108 12.23 -12.02 -4.01
C PRO A 108 12.38 -13.34 -3.26
N HIS A 109 12.45 -14.43 -4.00
CA HIS A 109 12.62 -15.80 -3.47
C HIS A 109 11.47 -16.35 -2.62
N ALA A 110 10.37 -15.59 -2.43
CA ALA A 110 9.24 -16.05 -1.62
C ALA A 110 8.63 -17.34 -2.18
N LYS A 111 8.44 -17.42 -3.49
CA LYS A 111 7.90 -18.62 -4.14
C LYS A 111 8.79 -19.83 -3.91
N GLU A 112 10.09 -19.67 -4.08
CA GLU A 112 11.07 -20.75 -3.93
C GLU A 112 11.11 -21.25 -2.49
N VAL A 113 11.08 -20.35 -1.51
CA VAL A 113 11.06 -20.73 -0.09
C VAL A 113 9.78 -21.48 0.25
N LEU A 114 8.62 -21.01 -0.22
CA LEU A 114 7.35 -21.67 0.04
C LEU A 114 7.30 -23.07 -0.59
N GLU A 115 7.80 -23.22 -1.81
CA GLU A 115 7.88 -24.50 -2.49
C GLU A 115 8.80 -25.48 -1.76
N TYR A 116 9.90 -24.99 -1.20
CA TYR A 116 10.82 -25.81 -0.41
C TYR A 116 10.19 -26.29 0.90
N LEU A 117 9.44 -25.41 1.58
CA LEU A 117 8.88 -25.69 2.90
C LEU A 117 7.55 -26.44 2.88
N ALA A 118 6.75 -26.29 1.82
CA ALA A 118 5.40 -26.85 1.75
C ALA A 118 5.35 -28.37 1.98
N PRO A 119 6.28 -29.20 1.44
CA PRO A 119 6.25 -30.63 1.71
C PRO A 119 6.64 -31.02 3.14
N LYS A 120 7.26 -30.09 3.90
CA LYS A 120 7.82 -30.37 5.23
C LYS A 120 6.96 -29.85 6.36
N TYR A 121 6.16 -28.81 6.11
CA TYR A 121 5.40 -28.07 7.12
C TYR A 121 4.03 -27.70 6.59
N ASP A 122 3.08 -27.58 7.51
CA ASP A 122 1.81 -26.91 7.18
C ASP A 122 2.05 -25.41 7.22
N LEU A 123 1.79 -24.74 6.10
CA LEU A 123 2.07 -23.30 5.97
C LEU A 123 0.80 -22.49 6.15
N TYR A 124 0.92 -21.39 6.88
CA TYR A 124 -0.16 -20.44 7.15
C TYR A 124 0.30 -19.02 6.85
N ILE A 125 -0.60 -18.21 6.33
CA ILE A 125 -0.32 -16.80 6.02
C ILE A 125 -1.05 -15.93 7.04
N LEU A 126 -0.30 -15.01 7.67
CA LEU A 126 -0.84 -14.03 8.60
C LEU A 126 -0.91 -12.68 7.89
N SER A 127 -2.07 -12.03 7.95
CA SER A 127 -2.29 -10.72 7.35
C SER A 127 -2.95 -9.79 8.37
N ASN A 128 -2.42 -8.59 8.47
CA ASN A 128 -2.99 -7.55 9.33
C ASN A 128 -3.99 -6.68 8.57
#